data_360df6ccee4650dd549b846c47104c1a
#
_entry.id   360df6ccee4650dd549b846c47104c1a
#
_cell.length_a   1.000
_cell.length_b   1.000
_cell.length_c   1.000
_cell.angle_alpha   90.00
_cell.angle_beta   90.00
_cell.angle_gamma   90.00
#
_symmetry.space_group_name_H-M   'P 1'
#
loop_
_entity.id
_entity.type
_entity.pdbx_description
1 polymer ?
#
loop_
_entity_poly.entity_id
_entity_poly.type
_entity_poly.pdbx_seq_one_letter_code
_entity_poly.pdbx_strand_id
1 'polypeptide(L)'
;YGVDGKRHPFPNSKAYFTWYADFNAVQSVDAAALGAIPLGKNVTYRPGIRMVKFQTLNNVYAVSKGGVLRWVTSEAVARGLYGDDWNKKIDDIADTFFTNYAFGADIVSANGYVAATESGAAQTIDASL
;
A
#
# COMPACT_ATOMS: atom_id res chain seq x y z
N TYR A 1 -0.23 -8.02 14.48
CA TYR A 1 -0.70 -7.43 15.74
C TYR A 1 -0.16 -6.01 15.85
N GLY A 2 -1.05 -5.05 15.90
CA GLY A 2 -0.70 -3.63 15.91
C GLY A 2 -0.55 -3.07 17.32
N VAL A 3 0.06 -1.90 17.42
CA VAL A 3 0.18 -1.17 18.71
C VAL A 3 -1.17 -0.74 19.27
N ASP A 4 -2.22 -0.71 18.43
CA ASP A 4 -3.61 -0.44 18.83
C ASP A 4 -4.30 -1.66 19.46
N GLY A 5 -3.59 -2.78 19.62
CA GLY A 5 -4.13 -4.01 20.19
C GLY A 5 -5.03 -4.81 19.24
N LYS A 6 -5.02 -4.51 17.95
CA LYS A 6 -5.84 -5.19 16.95
C LYS A 6 -5.00 -6.04 16.01
N ARG A 7 -5.64 -7.02 15.36
CA ARG A 7 -5.04 -7.76 14.26
C ARG A 7 -5.41 -7.11 12.93
N HIS A 8 -4.41 -6.92 12.08
CA HIS A 8 -4.55 -6.26 10.78
C HIS A 8 -4.22 -7.25 9.67
N PRO A 9 -5.21 -7.78 8.96
CA PRO A 9 -4.98 -8.74 7.90
C PRO A 9 -4.30 -8.12 6.69
N PHE A 10 -3.43 -8.89 6.05
CA PHE A 10 -2.99 -8.61 4.68
C PHE A 10 -4.02 -9.16 3.71
N PRO A 11 -4.55 -8.36 2.78
CA PRO A 11 -5.54 -8.84 1.81
C PRO A 11 -4.98 -9.91 0.88
N ASN A 12 -3.67 -9.82 0.57
CA ASN A 12 -2.97 -10.74 -0.31
C ASN A 12 -1.45 -10.64 -0.09
N SER A 13 -0.71 -11.54 -0.73
CA SER A 13 0.75 -11.57 -0.63
C SER A 13 1.44 -10.36 -1.26
N LYS A 14 0.84 -9.72 -2.26
CA LYS A 14 1.42 -8.54 -2.89
C LYS A 14 1.48 -7.36 -1.93
N ALA A 15 0.43 -7.14 -1.15
CA ALA A 15 0.42 -6.14 -0.08
C ALA A 15 1.48 -6.47 0.99
N TYR A 16 1.58 -7.73 1.39
CA TYR A 16 2.60 -8.19 2.34
C TYR A 16 4.02 -7.87 1.88
N PHE A 17 4.35 -8.18 0.63
CA PHE A 17 5.70 -7.98 0.09
C PHE A 17 6.07 -6.52 -0.16
N THR A 18 5.16 -5.58 -0.02
CA THR A 18 5.55 -4.16 0.03
C THR A 18 6.15 -3.77 1.39
N TRP A 19 5.92 -4.56 2.44
CA TRP A 19 6.41 -4.32 3.80
C TRP A 19 7.58 -5.23 4.18
N TYR A 20 7.56 -6.49 3.75
CA TYR A 20 8.53 -7.53 4.13
C TYR A 20 9.11 -8.21 2.90
N ALA A 21 10.39 -8.55 2.96
CA ALA A 21 11.09 -9.21 1.85
C ALA A 21 10.72 -10.69 1.71
N ASP A 22 10.37 -11.36 2.82
CA ASP A 22 10.09 -12.80 2.88
C ASP A 22 9.17 -13.12 4.05
N PHE A 23 8.88 -14.42 4.26
CA PHE A 23 8.04 -14.89 5.36
C PHE A 23 8.82 -15.31 6.61
N ASN A 24 10.11 -15.04 6.70
CA ASN A 24 10.96 -15.55 7.78
C ASN A 24 10.53 -15.06 9.17
N ALA A 25 9.93 -13.87 9.26
CA ALA A 25 9.43 -13.32 10.52
C ALA A 25 8.01 -13.79 10.87
N VAL A 26 7.34 -14.55 9.99
CA VAL A 26 5.98 -15.03 10.22
C VAL A 26 6.00 -16.15 11.24
N GLN A 27 5.14 -16.04 12.25
CA GLN A 27 4.98 -17.07 13.28
C GLN A 27 3.56 -17.64 13.21
N SER A 28 3.47 -18.96 13.36
CA SER A 28 2.18 -19.63 13.50
C SER A 28 1.66 -19.44 14.93
N VAL A 29 0.38 -19.09 15.05
CA VAL A 29 -0.28 -18.94 16.34
C VAL A 29 -1.52 -19.81 16.37
N ASP A 30 -1.98 -20.16 17.60
CA ASP A 30 -3.23 -20.86 17.80
C ASP A 30 -4.41 -20.03 17.31
N ALA A 31 -5.36 -20.67 16.61
CA ALA A 31 -6.55 -20.02 16.08
C ALA A 31 -7.40 -19.38 17.17
N ALA A 32 -7.49 -20.01 18.35
CA ALA A 32 -8.23 -19.44 19.48
C ALA A 32 -7.56 -18.17 20.01
N ALA A 33 -6.23 -18.15 20.12
CA ALA A 33 -5.47 -16.98 20.53
C ALA A 33 -5.62 -15.84 19.52
N LEU A 34 -5.55 -16.13 18.22
CA LEU A 34 -5.75 -15.14 17.15
C LEU A 34 -7.18 -14.59 17.17
N GLY A 35 -8.17 -15.46 17.34
CA GLY A 35 -9.59 -15.07 17.40
C GLY A 35 -9.94 -14.17 18.59
N ALA A 36 -9.17 -14.22 19.66
CA ALA A 36 -9.35 -13.35 20.84
C ALA A 36 -8.87 -11.90 20.59
N ILE A 37 -8.10 -11.66 19.54
CA ILE A 37 -7.60 -10.32 19.21
C ILE A 37 -8.63 -9.63 18.30
N PRO A 38 -9.11 -8.41 18.65
CA PRO A 38 -10.08 -7.70 17.81
C PRO A 38 -9.56 -7.45 16.41
N LEU A 39 -10.46 -7.52 15.41
CA LEU A 39 -10.13 -7.23 14.02
C LEU A 39 -10.01 -5.72 13.79
N GLY A 40 -8.91 -5.29 13.19
CA GLY A 40 -8.69 -3.93 12.75
C GLY A 40 -8.81 -3.80 11.23
N LYS A 41 -8.34 -2.68 10.71
CA LYS A 41 -8.28 -2.41 9.26
C LYS A 41 -7.36 -3.39 8.55
N ASN A 42 -7.63 -3.65 7.28
CA ASN A 42 -6.68 -4.35 6.42
C ASN A 42 -5.41 -3.52 6.24
N VAL A 43 -4.28 -4.22 6.11
CA VAL A 43 -3.02 -3.57 5.76
C VAL A 43 -3.07 -3.15 4.29
N THR A 44 -2.71 -1.90 4.02
CA THR A 44 -2.59 -1.36 2.67
C THR A 44 -1.16 -1.46 2.15
N TYR A 45 -0.95 -1.21 0.86
CA TYR A 45 0.38 -1.17 0.28
C TYR A 45 1.26 -0.14 1.00
N ARG A 46 2.54 -0.47 1.18
CA ARG A 46 3.49 0.49 1.75
C ARG A 46 3.68 1.66 0.79
N PRO A 47 3.60 2.91 1.29
CA PRO A 47 3.89 4.09 0.48
C PRO A 47 5.27 4.03 -0.19
N GLY A 48 5.33 4.51 -1.42
CA GLY A 48 6.58 4.68 -2.15
C GLY A 48 7.17 3.42 -2.79
N ILE A 49 6.55 2.24 -2.64
CA ILE A 49 7.11 0.98 -3.15
C ILE A 49 6.57 0.65 -4.53
N ARG A 50 5.24 0.64 -4.71
CA ARG A 50 4.59 0.30 -5.97
C ARG A 50 3.38 1.20 -6.19
N MET A 51 2.99 1.36 -7.45
CA MET A 51 1.71 1.95 -7.83
C MET A 51 0.62 0.87 -7.84
N VAL A 52 -0.62 1.29 -7.70
CA VAL A 52 -1.77 0.40 -7.72
C VAL A 52 -2.82 0.87 -8.72
N LYS A 53 -3.58 -0.08 -9.25
CA LYS A 53 -4.69 0.13 -10.16
C LYS A 53 -5.82 -0.83 -9.77
N PHE A 54 -7.04 -0.33 -9.73
CA PHE A 54 -8.21 -1.21 -9.55
C PHE A 54 -8.59 -1.86 -10.89
N GLN A 55 -9.05 -3.10 -10.83
CA GLN A 55 -9.30 -3.91 -12.04
C GLN A 55 -10.30 -3.26 -13.01
N THR A 56 -11.32 -2.57 -12.50
CA THR A 56 -12.35 -1.92 -13.31
C THR A 56 -12.07 -0.46 -13.63
N LEU A 57 -10.98 0.11 -13.13
CA LEU A 57 -10.60 1.51 -13.36
C LEU A 57 -9.30 1.58 -14.13
N ASN A 58 -9.15 2.62 -14.96
CA ASN A 58 -7.92 2.84 -15.74
C ASN A 58 -6.89 3.68 -15.01
N ASN A 59 -7.28 4.40 -13.96
CA ASN A 59 -6.38 5.29 -13.23
C ASN A 59 -5.34 4.50 -12.45
N VAL A 60 -4.09 4.97 -12.50
CA VAL A 60 -2.98 4.44 -11.72
C VAL A 60 -2.69 5.39 -10.57
N TYR A 61 -2.53 4.84 -9.38
CA TYR A 61 -2.34 5.62 -8.16
C TYR A 61 -1.01 5.31 -7.48
N ALA A 62 -0.34 6.37 -7.00
CA ALA A 62 0.71 6.25 -6.01
C ALA A 62 0.10 6.17 -4.62
N VAL A 63 0.80 5.52 -3.69
CA VAL A 63 0.32 5.30 -2.34
C VAL A 63 1.06 6.23 -1.38
N SER A 64 0.30 6.97 -0.59
CA SER A 64 0.80 7.79 0.51
C SER A 64 0.38 7.20 1.86
N LYS A 65 1.00 7.69 2.94
CA LYS A 65 0.78 7.23 4.31
C LYS A 65 -0.71 7.21 4.67
N GLY A 66 -1.12 6.17 5.39
CA GLY A 66 -2.52 5.97 5.77
C GLY A 66 -3.39 5.34 4.69
N GLY A 67 -2.80 4.73 3.66
CA GLY A 67 -3.56 4.13 2.55
C GLY A 67 -4.23 5.18 1.67
N VAL A 68 -3.61 6.35 1.51
CA VAL A 68 -4.11 7.43 0.65
C VAL A 68 -3.61 7.20 -0.77
N LEU A 69 -4.53 7.14 -1.73
CA LEU A 69 -4.23 6.99 -3.15
C LEU A 69 -4.21 8.35 -3.82
N ARG A 70 -3.16 8.61 -4.58
CA ARG A 70 -2.96 9.85 -5.32
C ARG A 70 -2.82 9.52 -6.80
N TRP A 71 -3.73 10.03 -7.62
CA TRP A 71 -3.76 9.73 -9.04
C TRP A 71 -2.49 10.25 -9.74
N VAL A 72 -1.80 9.35 -10.42
CA VAL A 72 -0.68 9.68 -11.32
C VAL A 72 -1.27 10.01 -12.68
N THR A 73 -1.30 11.30 -13.04
CA THR A 73 -2.15 11.82 -14.10
C THR A 73 -1.65 11.54 -15.52
N SER A 74 -0.40 11.12 -15.68
CA SER A 74 0.17 10.79 -17.00
C SER A 74 1.31 9.80 -16.91
N GLU A 75 1.64 9.18 -18.04
CA GLU A 75 2.82 8.33 -18.17
C GLU A 75 4.11 9.09 -17.89
N ALA A 76 4.22 10.32 -18.34
CA ALA A 76 5.40 11.17 -18.09
C ALA A 76 5.62 11.39 -16.60
N VAL A 77 4.54 11.61 -15.83
CA VAL A 77 4.61 11.72 -14.37
C VAL A 77 5.04 10.39 -13.76
N ALA A 78 4.44 9.28 -14.16
CA ALA A 78 4.81 7.95 -13.67
C ALA A 78 6.29 7.64 -13.88
N ARG A 79 6.80 7.93 -15.07
CA ARG A 79 8.23 7.76 -15.42
C ARG A 79 9.13 8.64 -14.57
N GLY A 80 8.73 9.88 -14.31
CA GLY A 80 9.48 10.80 -13.45
C GLY A 80 9.52 10.35 -11.99
N LEU A 81 8.47 9.69 -11.50
CA LEU A 81 8.38 9.18 -10.12
C LEU A 81 9.12 7.86 -9.91
N TYR A 82 9.02 6.92 -10.85
CA TYR A 82 9.44 5.53 -10.68
C TYR A 82 10.50 5.08 -11.69
N GLY A 83 10.90 5.93 -12.64
CA GLY A 83 11.89 5.61 -13.66
C GLY A 83 11.30 4.92 -14.88
N ASP A 84 12.19 4.44 -15.77
CA ASP A 84 11.78 3.82 -17.05
C ASP A 84 10.99 2.52 -16.86
N ASP A 85 11.15 1.85 -15.73
CA ASP A 85 10.44 0.62 -15.37
C ASP A 85 9.09 0.87 -14.68
N TRP A 86 8.58 2.09 -14.74
CA TRP A 86 7.34 2.46 -14.04
C TRP A 86 6.17 1.51 -14.31
N ASN A 87 6.03 1.01 -15.55
CA ASN A 87 4.95 0.10 -15.94
C ASN A 87 5.06 -1.29 -15.28
N LYS A 88 6.24 -1.67 -14.82
CA LYS A 88 6.47 -2.92 -14.08
C LYS A 88 6.20 -2.78 -12.58
N LYS A 89 5.93 -1.58 -12.13
CA LYS A 89 5.67 -1.25 -10.73
C LYS A 89 4.20 -0.96 -10.44
N ILE A 90 3.30 -1.45 -11.27
CA ILE A 90 1.85 -1.30 -11.12
C ILE A 90 1.27 -2.66 -10.80
N ASP A 91 0.54 -2.75 -9.69
CA ASP A 91 -0.22 -3.94 -9.30
C ASP A 91 -1.71 -3.69 -9.45
N ASP A 92 -2.42 -4.67 -9.99
CA ASP A 92 -3.88 -4.66 -9.99
C ASP A 92 -4.38 -5.08 -8.61
N ILE A 93 -5.30 -4.28 -8.07
CA ILE A 93 -6.00 -4.57 -6.82
C ILE A 93 -7.44 -4.93 -7.15
N ALA A 94 -7.96 -6.00 -6.52
CA ALA A 94 -9.35 -6.36 -6.65
C ALA A 94 -10.26 -5.21 -6.16
N ASP A 95 -11.35 -4.95 -6.88
CA ASP A 95 -12.26 -3.84 -6.58
C ASP A 95 -12.87 -3.93 -5.18
N THR A 96 -12.98 -5.14 -4.63
CA THR A 96 -13.47 -5.37 -3.28
C THR A 96 -12.61 -4.69 -2.19
N PHE A 97 -11.36 -4.33 -2.49
CA PHE A 97 -10.46 -3.63 -1.57
C PHE A 97 -10.45 -2.10 -1.73
N PHE A 98 -11.31 -1.57 -2.60
CA PHE A 98 -11.43 -0.12 -2.82
C PHE A 98 -11.66 0.66 -1.52
N THR A 99 -12.47 0.12 -0.62
CA THR A 99 -12.80 0.77 0.66
C THR A 99 -11.66 0.76 1.69
N ASN A 100 -10.59 0.00 1.45
CA ASN A 100 -9.40 0.03 2.32
C ASN A 100 -8.58 1.31 2.14
N TYR A 101 -8.83 2.06 1.08
CA TYR A 101 -8.07 3.24 0.67
C TYR A 101 -8.92 4.50 0.72
N ALA A 102 -8.26 5.63 0.90
CA ALA A 102 -8.83 6.96 0.73
C ALA A 102 -8.18 7.64 -0.48
N PHE A 103 -8.75 8.74 -0.95
CA PHE A 103 -8.21 9.48 -2.10
C PHE A 103 -7.69 10.83 -1.68
N GLY A 104 -6.48 11.17 -2.11
CA GLY A 104 -5.82 12.44 -1.88
C GLY A 104 -5.63 13.23 -3.18
N ALA A 105 -4.78 14.25 -3.12
CA ALA A 105 -4.51 15.14 -4.24
C ALA A 105 -3.85 14.43 -5.41
N ASP A 106 -4.24 14.79 -6.63
CA ASP A 106 -3.64 14.28 -7.86
C ASP A 106 -2.17 14.69 -7.97
N ILE A 107 -1.37 13.84 -8.61
CA ILE A 107 0.04 14.13 -8.89
C ILE A 107 0.13 14.55 -10.36
N VAL A 108 0.28 15.85 -10.59
CA VAL A 108 0.30 16.43 -11.94
C VAL A 108 1.71 16.66 -12.47
N SER A 109 2.72 16.53 -11.61
CA SER A 109 4.13 16.63 -11.99
C SER A 109 4.99 15.71 -11.14
N ALA A 110 6.19 15.38 -11.62
CA ALA A 110 7.14 14.53 -10.90
C ALA A 110 7.63 15.16 -9.57
N ASN A 111 7.43 16.46 -9.37
CA ASN A 111 7.77 17.14 -8.11
C ASN A 111 6.71 16.95 -7.01
N GLY A 112 5.53 16.46 -7.34
CA GLY A 112 4.40 16.34 -6.41
C GLY A 112 4.46 15.12 -5.51
N TYR A 113 5.43 14.23 -5.71
CA TYR A 113 5.55 12.99 -4.95
C TYR A 113 6.98 12.46 -5.04
N VAL A 114 7.55 12.06 -3.92
CA VAL A 114 8.89 11.45 -3.87
C VAL A 114 8.78 10.10 -3.16
N ALA A 115 8.96 9.02 -3.90
CA ALA A 115 8.77 7.65 -3.40
C ALA A 115 9.61 7.35 -2.15
N ALA A 116 10.88 7.76 -2.13
CA ALA A 116 11.76 7.55 -0.98
C ALA A 116 11.29 8.30 0.27
N THR A 117 10.76 9.51 0.12
CA THR A 117 10.17 10.29 1.22
C THR A 117 8.93 9.62 1.76
N GLU A 118 8.07 9.12 0.88
CA GLU A 118 6.83 8.43 1.26
C GLU A 118 7.11 7.13 2.01
N SER A 119 8.05 6.30 1.52
CA SER A 119 8.44 5.07 2.23
C SER A 119 9.12 5.37 3.57
N GLY A 120 9.90 6.44 3.65
CA GLY A 120 10.53 6.90 4.88
C GLY A 120 9.53 7.38 5.93
N ALA A 121 8.40 7.95 5.51
CA ALA A 121 7.31 8.37 6.40
C ALA A 121 6.47 7.19 6.92
N ALA A 122 6.55 6.03 6.29
CA ALA A 122 5.82 4.82 6.64
C ALA A 122 6.76 3.62 6.74
N GLN A 123 7.66 3.65 7.69
CA GLN A 123 8.64 2.58 7.91
C GLN A 123 8.02 1.34 8.56
N THR A 124 6.91 1.51 9.27
CA THR A 124 6.16 0.43 9.90
C THR A 124 4.69 0.47 9.47
N ILE A 125 4.03 -0.68 9.54
CA ILE A 125 2.60 -0.79 9.26
C ILE A 125 1.80 0.12 10.21
N ASP A 126 2.15 0.13 11.49
CA ASP A 126 1.47 0.96 12.49
C ASP A 126 1.51 2.46 12.12
N ALA A 127 2.59 2.93 11.52
CA ALA A 127 2.71 4.32 11.09
C ALA A 127 1.76 4.66 9.93
N SER A 128 1.24 3.66 9.22
CA SER A 128 0.39 3.85 8.03
C SER A 128 -1.05 3.34 8.20
N LEU A 129 -1.41 2.88 9.37
CA LEU A 129 -2.78 2.43 9.68
C LEU A 129 -3.80 3.55 9.81
#